data_431926beca2c8cac74cc960058e58bc3
#
_entry.id   431926beca2c8cac74cc960058e58bc3
#
_cell.length_a   1.000
_cell.length_b   1.000
_cell.length_c   1.000
_cell.angle_alpha   90.00
_cell.angle_beta   90.00
_cell.angle_gamma   90.00
#
_symmetry.space_group_name_H-M   'P 1'
#
loop_
_entity.id
_entity.type
_entity.pdbx_description
1 polymer ?
#
loop_
_entity_poly.entity_id
_entity_poly.type
_entity_poly.pdbx_seq_one_letter_code
_entity_poly.pdbx_strand_id
1 'polypeptide(L)'
;AALAFRFDTKDGISAMMVLYSGTTCPFSQRCRFVLFEKGMDFEIRDIDLYNKPEDISVMNPYGQVPILVERDLILYESNIINEYIDERFPHPQLMPADPVMRARTRLFLYNFEKELFVHVSALEDRSSKPDEKRLERARAEIRDRLSQLAPMLMKTKYMLGDEFSMLDVAIAPLLWRLDHYGIELPKNAAPLQKYAERIFSRPAFIEALTPSEKVMRR
;
A
#
# COMPACT_ATOMS: atom_id res chain seq x y z
N ALA A 1 29.11 0.76 -12.21
CA ALA A 1 29.87 0.71 -10.96
C ALA A 1 28.83 0.72 -9.83
N ALA A 2 28.65 -0.43 -9.17
CA ALA A 2 27.75 -0.54 -8.03
C ALA A 2 28.33 0.28 -6.87
N LEU A 3 27.66 1.37 -6.49
CA LEU A 3 27.92 2.05 -5.24
C LEU A 3 27.46 1.13 -4.10
N ALA A 4 28.45 0.47 -3.49
CA ALA A 4 28.21 -0.28 -2.26
C ALA A 4 27.98 0.73 -1.12
N PHE A 5 26.72 0.93 -0.75
CA PHE A 5 26.40 1.59 0.52
C PHE A 5 26.86 0.68 1.66
N ARG A 6 28.00 1.02 2.26
CA ARG A 6 28.41 0.41 3.51
C ARG A 6 27.59 1.08 4.63
N PHE A 7 26.57 0.39 5.10
CA PHE A 7 26.01 0.71 6.40
C PHE A 7 27.06 0.31 7.45
N ASP A 8 27.55 1.29 8.18
CA ASP A 8 28.58 1.10 9.21
C ASP A 8 27.98 0.27 10.35
N THR A 9 28.19 -1.03 10.31
CA THR A 9 27.81 -1.95 11.39
C THR A 9 28.86 -1.87 12.49
N LYS A 10 28.83 -0.81 13.28
CA LYS A 10 29.74 -0.67 14.42
C LYS A 10 29.37 -1.51 15.64
N ASP A 11 28.19 -2.09 15.68
CA ASP A 11 27.77 -2.97 16.77
C ASP A 11 27.06 -4.18 16.19
N GLY A 12 27.50 -5.39 16.48
CA GLY A 12 27.07 -6.68 15.93
C GLY A 12 25.57 -7.03 16.06
N ILE A 13 24.69 -6.07 15.78
CA ILE A 13 23.25 -6.18 15.72
C ILE A 13 22.90 -6.60 14.30
N SER A 14 22.19 -7.71 14.14
CA SER A 14 21.52 -8.10 12.91
C SER A 14 20.90 -6.87 12.28
N ALA A 15 21.31 -6.51 11.06
CA ALA A 15 20.80 -5.31 10.37
C ALA A 15 19.27 -5.38 10.31
N MET A 16 18.61 -4.49 11.07
CA MET A 16 17.15 -4.40 11.11
C MET A 16 16.63 -4.00 9.74
N MET A 17 15.48 -4.56 9.34
CA MET A 17 14.77 -4.12 8.13
C MET A 17 14.28 -2.69 8.31
N VAL A 18 14.54 -1.81 7.33
CA VAL A 18 14.16 -0.40 7.37
C VAL A 18 13.20 -0.10 6.21
N LEU A 19 12.06 0.48 6.54
CA LEU A 19 11.11 0.99 5.55
C LEU A 19 11.17 2.52 5.51
N TYR A 20 11.54 3.08 4.36
CA TYR A 20 11.38 4.51 4.07
C TYR A 20 9.95 4.73 3.61
N SER A 21 9.20 5.44 4.40
CA SER A 21 7.73 5.51 4.29
C SER A 21 7.25 6.95 4.21
N GLY A 22 6.55 7.29 3.15
CA GLY A 22 5.85 8.58 3.07
C GLY A 22 4.72 8.64 4.10
N THR A 23 4.67 9.72 4.88
CA THR A 23 3.73 9.88 5.99
C THR A 23 2.27 9.92 5.56
N THR A 24 2.00 10.26 4.30
CA THR A 24 0.64 10.29 3.70
C THR A 24 0.54 9.45 2.42
N CYS A 25 1.58 8.69 2.11
CA CYS A 25 1.66 7.90 0.88
C CYS A 25 0.81 6.62 0.97
N PRO A 26 -0.17 6.41 0.08
CA PRO A 26 -0.99 5.20 0.09
C PRO A 26 -0.18 3.93 -0.21
N PHE A 27 0.85 4.02 -1.02
CA PHE A 27 1.74 2.90 -1.33
C PHE A 27 2.64 2.52 -0.16
N SER A 28 3.14 3.52 0.58
CA SER A 28 3.89 3.26 1.83
C SER A 28 3.00 2.64 2.90
N GLN A 29 1.74 3.03 2.97
CA GLN A 29 0.78 2.44 3.92
C GLN A 29 0.58 0.95 3.67
N ARG A 30 0.58 0.48 2.42
CA ARG A 30 0.55 -0.95 2.08
C ARG A 30 1.67 -1.71 2.78
N CYS A 31 2.89 -1.19 2.70
CA CYS A 31 4.08 -1.83 3.27
C CYS A 31 4.06 -1.78 4.81
N ARG A 32 3.68 -0.65 5.41
CA ARG A 32 3.50 -0.58 6.87
C ARG A 32 2.46 -1.58 7.35
N PHE A 33 1.35 -1.70 6.63
CA PHE A 33 0.28 -2.64 6.96
C PHE A 33 0.79 -4.09 6.98
N VAL A 34 1.53 -4.51 5.95
CA VAL A 34 2.12 -5.86 5.91
C VAL A 34 3.10 -6.08 7.05
N LEU A 35 3.99 -5.13 7.33
CA LEU A 35 4.97 -5.26 8.42
C LEU A 35 4.28 -5.45 9.77
N PHE A 36 3.23 -4.70 10.06
CA PHE A 36 2.46 -4.87 11.30
C PHE A 36 1.66 -6.18 11.33
N GLU A 37 1.10 -6.63 10.22
CA GLU A 37 0.46 -7.95 10.13
C GLU A 37 1.44 -9.09 10.40
N LYS A 38 2.69 -8.95 10.02
CA LYS A 38 3.74 -9.93 10.28
C LYS A 38 4.22 -9.92 11.74
N GLY A 39 4.01 -8.82 12.46
CA GLY A 39 4.39 -8.71 13.87
C GLY A 39 5.89 -8.83 14.13
N MET A 40 6.72 -8.50 13.15
CA MET A 40 8.17 -8.56 13.23
C MET A 40 8.77 -7.21 13.64
N ASP A 41 10.03 -7.22 14.11
CA ASP A 41 10.77 -6.00 14.39
C ASP A 41 11.26 -5.36 13.10
N PHE A 42 11.02 -4.06 12.95
CA PHE A 42 11.46 -3.25 11.82
C PHE A 42 11.57 -1.78 12.24
N GLU A 43 12.26 -0.98 11.44
CA GLU A 43 12.36 0.46 11.59
C GLU A 43 11.56 1.14 10.49
N ILE A 44 10.77 2.17 10.84
CA ILE A 44 10.14 3.07 9.87
C ILE A 44 10.88 4.40 9.92
N ARG A 45 11.30 4.88 8.74
CA ARG A 45 11.79 6.24 8.54
C ARG A 45 10.75 7.04 7.78
N ASP A 46 10.15 7.98 8.50
CA ASP A 46 9.12 8.85 7.93
C ASP A 46 9.72 9.85 6.95
N ILE A 47 9.12 9.92 5.76
CA ILE A 47 9.53 10.81 4.68
C ILE A 47 8.44 11.84 4.43
N ASP A 48 8.80 13.12 4.51
CA ASP A 48 7.97 14.20 4.04
C ASP A 48 7.96 14.25 2.52
N LEU A 49 6.79 14.01 1.91
CA LEU A 49 6.64 13.95 0.46
C LEU A 49 6.83 15.29 -0.25
N TYR A 50 6.74 16.39 0.48
CA TYR A 50 7.00 17.75 -0.05
C TYR A 50 8.48 18.14 0.01
N ASN A 51 9.26 17.44 0.85
CA ASN A 51 10.69 17.73 1.06
C ASN A 51 11.45 16.41 1.24
N LYS A 52 11.50 15.60 0.17
CA LYS A 52 12.19 14.32 0.19
C LYS A 52 13.70 14.48 0.28
N PRO A 53 14.39 13.73 1.17
CA PRO A 53 15.84 13.70 1.22
C PRO A 53 16.45 13.21 -0.10
N GLU A 54 17.67 13.66 -0.41
CA GLU A 54 18.40 13.24 -1.62
C GLU A 54 18.64 11.72 -1.68
N ASP A 55 18.82 11.08 -0.53
CA ASP A 55 19.01 9.64 -0.39
C ASP A 55 17.91 8.82 -1.07
N ILE A 56 16.69 9.33 -1.12
CA ILE A 56 15.56 8.67 -1.77
C ILE A 56 15.86 8.45 -3.27
N SER A 57 16.36 9.46 -3.97
CA SER A 57 16.72 9.36 -5.40
C SER A 57 17.93 8.48 -5.65
N VAL A 58 18.81 8.34 -4.66
CA VAL A 58 19.97 7.44 -4.74
C VAL A 58 19.53 5.98 -4.63
N MET A 59 18.61 5.67 -3.73
CA MET A 59 18.09 4.32 -3.52
C MET A 59 17.07 3.90 -4.58
N ASN A 60 16.23 4.83 -5.03
CA ASN A 60 15.24 4.61 -6.07
C ASN A 60 15.38 5.69 -7.15
N PRO A 61 15.78 5.31 -8.38
CA PRO A 61 15.99 6.27 -9.46
C PRO A 61 14.72 7.03 -9.87
N TYR A 62 13.54 6.53 -9.50
CA TYR A 62 12.26 7.24 -9.70
C TYR A 62 11.94 8.24 -8.58
N GLY A 63 12.78 8.33 -7.55
CA GLY A 63 12.62 9.27 -6.45
C GLY A 63 11.36 9.08 -5.62
N GLN A 64 10.84 7.86 -5.55
CA GLN A 64 9.57 7.54 -4.90
C GLN A 64 9.76 6.63 -3.67
N VAL A 65 8.84 6.73 -2.75
CA VAL A 65 8.66 5.83 -1.62
C VAL A 65 7.39 4.97 -1.83
N PRO A 66 7.26 3.79 -1.21
CA PRO A 66 8.15 3.19 -0.19
C PRO A 66 9.45 2.61 -0.76
N ILE A 67 10.46 2.53 0.11
CA ILE A 67 11.72 1.82 -0.16
C ILE A 67 12.00 0.93 1.04
N LEU A 68 12.30 -0.34 0.79
CA LEU A 68 12.72 -1.28 1.82
C LEU A 68 14.21 -1.54 1.71
N VAL A 69 14.90 -1.46 2.83
CA VAL A 69 16.32 -1.79 2.94
C VAL A 69 16.51 -2.89 3.98
N GLU A 70 17.13 -4.00 3.57
CA GLU A 70 17.56 -5.07 4.46
C GLU A 70 18.96 -5.52 4.02
N ARG A 71 19.97 -5.24 4.85
CA ARG A 71 21.38 -5.48 4.54
C ARG A 71 21.79 -4.74 3.25
N ASP A 72 22.22 -5.46 2.24
CA ASP A 72 22.60 -4.95 0.91
C ASP A 72 21.43 -4.92 -0.09
N LEU A 73 20.26 -5.45 0.30
CA LEU A 73 19.06 -5.43 -0.53
C LEU A 73 18.36 -4.09 -0.40
N ILE A 74 18.10 -3.45 -1.55
CA ILE A 74 17.26 -2.26 -1.67
C ILE A 74 16.13 -2.59 -2.64
N LEU A 75 14.88 -2.48 -2.16
CA LEU A 75 13.69 -2.70 -2.96
C LEU A 75 12.81 -1.44 -2.97
N TYR A 76 12.19 -1.19 -4.09
CA TYR A 76 11.11 -0.23 -4.26
C TYR A 76 9.95 -0.89 -5.03
N GLU A 77 8.83 -0.20 -5.21
CA GLU A 77 7.51 -0.71 -5.61
C GLU A 77 6.82 -1.51 -4.50
N SER A 78 5.72 -0.97 -4.00
CA SER A 78 5.05 -1.49 -2.80
C SER A 78 4.63 -2.96 -2.91
N ASN A 79 4.14 -3.39 -4.07
CA ASN A 79 3.72 -4.79 -4.25
C ASN A 79 4.91 -5.76 -4.31
N ILE A 80 6.05 -5.32 -4.85
CA ILE A 80 7.29 -6.11 -4.84
C ILE A 80 7.84 -6.22 -3.42
N ILE A 81 7.87 -5.12 -2.70
CA ILE A 81 8.28 -5.08 -1.28
C ILE A 81 7.40 -6.05 -0.46
N ASN A 82 6.10 -5.98 -0.64
CA ASN A 82 5.15 -6.80 0.11
C ASN A 82 5.28 -8.29 -0.17
N GLU A 83 5.50 -8.68 -1.42
CA GLU A 83 5.77 -10.09 -1.75
C GLU A 83 7.08 -10.57 -1.11
N TYR A 84 8.14 -9.74 -1.15
CA TYR A 84 9.39 -10.07 -0.48
C TYR A 84 9.20 -10.30 1.03
N ILE A 85 8.48 -9.39 1.70
CA ILE A 85 8.19 -9.51 3.14
C ILE A 85 7.40 -10.80 3.42
N ASP A 86 6.41 -11.12 2.60
CA ASP A 86 5.59 -12.32 2.75
C ASP A 86 6.41 -13.62 2.57
N GLU A 87 7.33 -13.64 1.62
CA GLU A 87 8.26 -14.77 1.40
C GLU A 87 9.29 -14.89 2.52
N ARG A 88 9.81 -13.75 2.98
CA ARG A 88 10.82 -13.70 4.05
C ARG A 88 10.25 -14.08 5.41
N PHE A 89 9.00 -13.74 5.67
CA PHE A 89 8.24 -13.98 6.90
C PHE A 89 6.90 -14.61 6.55
N PRO A 90 6.85 -15.94 6.35
CA PRO A 90 5.68 -16.59 5.75
C PRO A 90 4.44 -16.67 6.66
N HIS A 91 4.55 -16.30 7.95
CA HIS A 91 3.42 -16.36 8.89
C HIS A 91 3.07 -14.98 9.45
N PRO A 92 1.77 -14.59 9.40
CA PRO A 92 0.69 -15.17 8.62
C PRO A 92 0.93 -15.02 7.11
N GLN A 93 0.52 -16.02 6.32
CA GLN A 93 0.68 -15.99 4.87
C GLN A 93 -0.34 -15.06 4.23
N LEU A 94 0.10 -14.14 3.37
CA LEU A 94 -0.74 -13.17 2.68
C LEU A 94 -0.92 -13.47 1.18
N MET A 95 0.08 -14.11 0.56
CA MET A 95 -0.03 -14.65 -0.80
C MET A 95 -0.40 -16.13 -0.74
N PRO A 96 -1.34 -16.60 -1.59
CA PRO A 96 -1.68 -18.02 -1.63
C PRO A 96 -0.47 -18.90 -1.96
N ALA A 97 -0.38 -20.07 -1.32
CA ALA A 97 0.67 -21.05 -1.59
C ALA A 97 0.42 -21.81 -2.90
N ASP A 98 -0.85 -22.07 -3.22
CA ASP A 98 -1.24 -22.74 -4.47
C ASP A 98 -0.82 -21.89 -5.69
N PRO A 99 -0.10 -22.47 -6.66
CA PRO A 99 0.39 -21.72 -7.81
C PRO A 99 -0.71 -21.06 -8.65
N VAL A 100 -1.85 -21.70 -8.81
CA VAL A 100 -2.99 -21.16 -9.58
C VAL A 100 -3.58 -19.93 -8.87
N MET A 101 -3.86 -20.05 -7.58
CA MET A 101 -4.38 -18.96 -6.77
C MET A 101 -3.36 -17.82 -6.64
N ARG A 102 -2.08 -18.15 -6.53
CA ARG A 102 -0.99 -17.17 -6.49
C ARG A 102 -0.90 -16.37 -7.79
N ALA A 103 -0.99 -17.03 -8.94
CA ALA A 103 -1.02 -16.38 -10.24
C ALA A 103 -2.25 -15.47 -10.40
N ARG A 104 -3.43 -15.94 -9.98
CA ARG A 104 -4.66 -15.11 -9.98
C ARG A 104 -4.53 -13.89 -9.08
N THR A 105 -3.92 -14.05 -7.90
CA THR A 105 -3.67 -12.94 -6.97
C THR A 105 -2.75 -11.89 -7.59
N ARG A 106 -1.67 -12.31 -8.24
CA ARG A 106 -0.76 -11.39 -8.96
C ARG A 106 -1.46 -10.67 -10.10
N LEU A 107 -2.31 -11.37 -10.86
CA LEU A 107 -3.10 -10.74 -11.91
C LEU A 107 -4.06 -9.69 -11.34
N PHE A 108 -4.71 -9.98 -10.22
CA PHE A 108 -5.60 -9.04 -9.53
C PHE A 108 -4.83 -7.80 -9.04
N LEU A 109 -3.66 -7.99 -8.43
CA LEU A 109 -2.78 -6.89 -8.01
C LEU A 109 -2.38 -6.01 -9.21
N TYR A 110 -2.00 -6.62 -10.30
CA TYR A 110 -1.67 -5.92 -11.54
C TYR A 110 -2.87 -5.08 -12.05
N ASN A 111 -4.06 -5.66 -12.05
CA ASN A 111 -5.27 -4.94 -12.47
C ASN A 111 -5.62 -3.80 -11.52
N PHE A 112 -5.42 -3.94 -10.21
CA PHE A 112 -5.58 -2.84 -9.26
C PHE A 112 -4.67 -1.66 -9.59
N GLU A 113 -3.40 -1.92 -9.90
CA GLU A 113 -2.47 -0.85 -10.28
C GLU A 113 -2.93 -0.16 -11.57
N LYS A 114 -3.34 -0.93 -12.55
CA LYS A 114 -3.70 -0.45 -13.88
C LYS A 114 -5.05 0.27 -13.91
N GLU A 115 -6.03 -0.17 -13.13
CA GLU A 115 -7.41 0.29 -13.20
C GLU A 115 -7.82 1.23 -12.07
N LEU A 116 -7.16 1.15 -10.91
CA LEU A 116 -7.46 1.98 -9.73
C LEU A 116 -6.30 2.90 -9.36
N PHE A 117 -5.13 2.35 -9.11
CA PHE A 117 -4.03 3.10 -8.52
C PHE A 117 -3.34 4.04 -9.50
N VAL A 118 -3.50 3.86 -10.80
CA VAL A 118 -3.13 4.88 -11.79
C VAL A 118 -3.90 6.19 -11.55
N HIS A 119 -5.15 6.11 -11.15
CA HIS A 119 -6.00 7.27 -10.82
C HIS A 119 -5.68 7.81 -9.43
N VAL A 120 -5.35 6.96 -8.47
CA VAL A 120 -4.83 7.39 -7.15
C VAL A 120 -3.54 8.18 -7.33
N SER A 121 -2.63 7.70 -8.18
CA SER A 121 -1.39 8.41 -8.50
C SER A 121 -1.66 9.80 -9.10
N ALA A 122 -2.68 9.93 -9.93
CA ALA A 122 -3.09 11.22 -10.46
C ALA A 122 -3.60 12.18 -9.35
N LEU A 123 -4.35 11.66 -8.37
CA LEU A 123 -4.81 12.45 -7.22
C LEU A 123 -3.69 12.83 -6.25
N GLU A 124 -2.65 12.01 -6.18
CA GLU A 124 -1.46 12.22 -5.33
C GLU A 124 -0.34 13.01 -6.02
N ASP A 125 -0.48 13.33 -7.29
CA ASP A 125 0.55 14.05 -8.05
C ASP A 125 0.76 15.48 -7.52
N ARG A 126 1.95 15.74 -7.02
CA ARG A 126 2.40 17.02 -6.48
C ARG A 126 3.35 17.78 -7.41
N SER A 127 3.67 17.19 -8.57
CA SER A 127 4.68 17.72 -9.50
C SER A 127 4.12 18.76 -10.45
N SER A 128 2.82 18.81 -10.64
CA SER A 128 2.14 19.68 -11.60
C SER A 128 1.06 20.54 -10.94
N LYS A 129 0.66 21.62 -11.64
CA LYS A 129 -0.51 22.38 -11.22
C LYS A 129 -1.76 21.50 -11.29
N PRO A 130 -2.68 21.60 -10.29
CA PRO A 130 -3.92 20.84 -10.33
C PRO A 130 -4.72 21.13 -11.59
N ASP A 131 -5.08 20.07 -12.32
CA ASP A 131 -6.05 20.11 -13.41
C ASP A 131 -7.36 19.49 -12.90
N GLU A 132 -8.33 20.32 -12.57
CA GLU A 132 -9.58 19.85 -11.94
C GLU A 132 -10.38 18.87 -12.84
N LYS A 133 -10.30 19.03 -14.14
CA LYS A 133 -10.95 18.07 -15.06
C LYS A 133 -10.31 16.68 -15.01
N ARG A 134 -8.98 16.64 -14.93
CA ARG A 134 -8.22 15.39 -14.78
C ARG A 134 -8.51 14.74 -13.42
N LEU A 135 -8.53 15.52 -12.36
CA LEU A 135 -8.82 15.03 -11.01
C LEU A 135 -10.23 14.50 -10.88
N GLU A 136 -11.23 15.20 -11.43
CA GLU A 136 -12.63 14.74 -11.41
C GLU A 136 -12.82 13.45 -12.23
N ARG A 137 -12.14 13.32 -13.35
CA ARG A 137 -12.12 12.08 -14.14
C ARG A 137 -11.52 10.92 -13.33
N ALA A 138 -10.42 11.16 -12.62
CA ALA A 138 -9.80 10.17 -11.76
C ALA A 138 -10.75 9.72 -10.64
N ARG A 139 -11.45 10.64 -9.98
CA ARG A 139 -12.46 10.32 -8.96
C ARG A 139 -13.61 9.48 -9.52
N ALA A 140 -14.10 9.83 -10.69
CA ALA A 140 -15.18 9.08 -11.36
C ALA A 140 -14.76 7.65 -11.71
N GLU A 141 -13.56 7.47 -12.27
CA GLU A 141 -13.02 6.15 -12.59
C GLU A 141 -12.85 5.28 -11.34
N ILE A 142 -12.31 5.83 -10.25
CA ILE A 142 -12.20 5.12 -8.97
C ILE A 142 -13.57 4.71 -8.46
N ARG A 143 -14.55 5.62 -8.46
CA ARG A 143 -15.92 5.35 -8.02
C ARG A 143 -16.54 4.20 -8.80
N ASP A 144 -16.43 4.23 -10.11
CA ASP A 144 -17.02 3.21 -10.99
C ASP A 144 -16.37 1.85 -10.81
N ARG A 145 -15.03 1.80 -10.74
CA ARG A 145 -14.29 0.55 -10.51
C ARG A 145 -14.56 -0.05 -9.14
N LEU A 146 -14.59 0.75 -8.10
CA LEU A 146 -14.92 0.29 -6.74
C LEU A 146 -16.36 -0.24 -6.68
N SER A 147 -17.30 0.43 -7.33
CA SER A 147 -18.69 -0.01 -7.37
C SER A 147 -18.85 -1.39 -8.02
N GLN A 148 -18.04 -1.72 -9.01
CA GLN A 148 -18.02 -3.03 -9.66
C GLN A 148 -17.53 -4.17 -8.74
N LEU A 149 -16.80 -3.85 -7.69
CA LEU A 149 -16.34 -4.86 -6.69
C LEU A 149 -17.43 -5.23 -5.67
N ALA A 150 -18.42 -4.36 -5.46
CA ALA A 150 -19.43 -4.56 -4.41
C ALA A 150 -20.20 -5.89 -4.52
N PRO A 151 -20.64 -6.37 -5.69
CA PRO A 151 -21.34 -7.66 -5.80
C PRO A 151 -20.51 -8.86 -5.36
N MET A 152 -19.21 -8.85 -5.63
CA MET A 152 -18.30 -9.92 -5.21
C MET A 152 -18.21 -9.99 -3.68
N LEU A 153 -18.14 -8.83 -3.02
CA LEU A 153 -18.04 -8.71 -1.57
C LEU A 153 -19.35 -9.01 -0.81
N MET A 154 -20.44 -9.23 -1.51
CA MET A 154 -21.66 -9.82 -0.92
C MET A 154 -21.48 -11.31 -0.65
N LYS A 155 -20.62 -11.98 -1.39
CA LYS A 155 -20.43 -13.42 -1.34
C LYS A 155 -19.24 -13.86 -0.52
N THR A 156 -18.25 -13.00 -0.38
CA THR A 156 -16.98 -13.30 0.29
C THR A 156 -16.68 -12.29 1.39
N LYS A 157 -15.96 -12.72 2.40
CA LYS A 157 -15.53 -11.88 3.50
C LYS A 157 -14.40 -10.93 3.09
N TYR A 158 -13.49 -11.41 2.26
CA TYR A 158 -12.33 -10.70 1.72
C TYR A 158 -12.22 -10.90 0.21
N MET A 159 -11.25 -10.26 -0.42
CA MET A 159 -11.10 -10.27 -1.89
C MET A 159 -10.86 -11.66 -2.50
N LEU A 160 -10.15 -12.55 -1.80
CA LEU A 160 -9.89 -13.92 -2.27
C LEU A 160 -10.83 -14.97 -1.67
N GLY A 161 -11.75 -14.60 -0.79
CA GLY A 161 -12.62 -15.51 -0.08
C GLY A 161 -12.76 -15.14 1.39
N ASP A 162 -12.65 -16.12 2.28
CA ASP A 162 -12.86 -15.90 3.71
C ASP A 162 -11.59 -15.52 4.47
N GLU A 163 -10.43 -15.63 3.82
CA GLU A 163 -9.13 -15.31 4.41
C GLU A 163 -8.62 -13.94 3.95
N PHE A 164 -8.06 -13.19 4.90
CA PHE A 164 -7.36 -11.93 4.62
C PHE A 164 -6.12 -12.19 3.77
N SER A 165 -5.90 -11.37 2.74
CA SER A 165 -4.81 -11.58 1.79
C SER A 165 -4.12 -10.29 1.36
N MET A 166 -3.09 -10.43 0.54
CA MET A 166 -2.36 -9.32 -0.07
C MET A 166 -3.26 -8.39 -0.89
N LEU A 167 -4.38 -8.87 -1.45
CA LEU A 167 -5.33 -8.03 -2.17
C LEU A 167 -6.03 -7.04 -1.25
N ASP A 168 -6.36 -7.47 -0.05
CA ASP A 168 -6.99 -6.60 0.96
C ASP A 168 -6.03 -5.53 1.46
N VAL A 169 -4.75 -5.90 1.61
CA VAL A 169 -3.68 -4.93 1.89
C VAL A 169 -3.56 -3.88 0.80
N ALA A 170 -3.57 -4.30 -0.45
CA ALA A 170 -3.33 -3.41 -1.58
C ALA A 170 -4.42 -2.34 -1.76
N ILE A 171 -5.69 -2.70 -1.53
CA ILE A 171 -6.82 -1.79 -1.72
C ILE A 171 -7.12 -0.92 -0.50
N ALA A 172 -6.72 -1.35 0.69
CA ALA A 172 -7.07 -0.69 1.94
C ALA A 172 -6.72 0.81 1.99
N PRO A 173 -5.54 1.26 1.54
CA PRO A 173 -5.19 2.68 1.55
C PRO A 173 -6.12 3.56 0.72
N LEU A 174 -6.61 3.06 -0.40
CA LEU A 174 -7.59 3.76 -1.22
C LEU A 174 -8.93 3.88 -0.50
N LEU A 175 -9.44 2.80 0.07
CA LEU A 175 -10.71 2.80 0.81
C LEU A 175 -10.67 3.74 2.01
N TRP A 176 -9.52 3.85 2.68
CA TRP A 176 -9.32 4.79 3.78
C TRP A 176 -9.37 6.24 3.34
N ARG A 177 -8.94 6.56 2.11
CA ARG A 177 -8.81 7.91 1.58
C ARG A 177 -10.01 8.42 0.77
N LEU A 178 -11.10 7.70 0.69
CA LEU A 178 -12.24 8.11 -0.14
C LEU A 178 -12.77 9.49 0.25
N ASP A 179 -12.98 9.76 1.54
CA ASP A 179 -13.39 11.07 2.03
C ASP A 179 -12.35 12.15 1.72
N HIS A 180 -11.08 11.82 1.94
CA HIS A 180 -9.96 12.73 1.67
C HIS A 180 -9.87 13.12 0.18
N TYR A 181 -10.15 12.19 -0.73
CA TYR A 181 -10.18 12.43 -2.16
C TYR A 181 -11.49 13.07 -2.66
N GLY A 182 -12.50 13.16 -1.82
CA GLY A 182 -13.82 13.65 -2.21
C GLY A 182 -14.61 12.66 -3.07
N ILE A 183 -14.42 11.36 -2.85
CA ILE A 183 -15.12 10.29 -3.58
C ILE A 183 -16.26 9.77 -2.72
N GLU A 184 -17.49 9.96 -3.19
CA GLU A 184 -18.69 9.38 -2.58
C GLU A 184 -19.09 8.12 -3.35
N LEU A 185 -19.24 7.02 -2.63
CA LEU A 185 -19.72 5.77 -3.19
C LEU A 185 -21.25 5.76 -3.29
N PRO A 186 -21.82 5.16 -4.34
CA PRO A 186 -23.26 5.02 -4.48
C PRO A 186 -23.83 4.06 -3.42
N LYS A 187 -25.15 4.15 -3.16
CA LYS A 187 -25.82 3.32 -2.15
C LYS A 187 -25.68 1.81 -2.40
N ASN A 188 -25.60 1.39 -3.65
CA ASN A 188 -25.39 -0.02 -4.00
C ASN A 188 -23.99 -0.55 -3.69
N ALA A 189 -23.07 0.32 -3.29
CA ALA A 189 -21.72 -0.06 -2.83
C ALA A 189 -21.65 -0.36 -1.32
N ALA A 190 -22.79 -0.48 -0.63
CA ALA A 190 -22.83 -0.81 0.82
C ALA A 190 -22.00 -2.08 1.18
N PRO A 191 -21.97 -3.17 0.39
CA PRO A 191 -21.10 -4.30 0.69
C PRO A 191 -19.60 -3.94 0.74
N LEU A 192 -19.17 -3.00 -0.12
CA LEU A 192 -17.81 -2.50 -0.11
C LEU A 192 -17.49 -1.70 1.16
N GLN A 193 -18.44 -0.90 1.65
CA GLN A 193 -18.28 -0.15 2.89
C GLN A 193 -18.15 -1.09 4.10
N LYS A 194 -18.96 -2.14 4.16
CA LYS A 194 -18.84 -3.17 5.22
C LYS A 194 -17.50 -3.90 5.17
N TYR A 195 -17.04 -4.21 3.98
CA TYR A 195 -15.73 -4.79 3.76
C TYR A 195 -14.60 -3.85 4.24
N ALA A 196 -14.68 -2.57 3.88
CA ALA A 196 -13.72 -1.57 4.33
C ALA A 196 -13.65 -1.48 5.86
N GLU A 197 -14.79 -1.42 6.56
CA GLU A 197 -14.84 -1.42 8.02
C GLU A 197 -14.19 -2.66 8.64
N ARG A 198 -14.34 -3.81 8.01
CA ARG A 198 -13.70 -5.05 8.46
C ARG A 198 -12.18 -4.96 8.38
N ILE A 199 -11.64 -4.36 7.32
CA ILE A 199 -10.19 -4.12 7.20
C ILE A 199 -9.74 -3.09 8.24
N PHE A 200 -10.45 -1.97 8.36
CA PHE A 200 -10.06 -0.86 9.24
C PHE A 200 -10.08 -1.24 10.73
N SER A 201 -10.83 -2.26 11.11
CA SER A 201 -10.87 -2.78 12.47
C SER A 201 -9.70 -3.71 12.82
N ARG A 202 -8.87 -4.11 11.85
CA ARG A 202 -7.69 -4.94 12.13
C ARG A 202 -6.65 -4.18 12.93
N PRO A 203 -6.11 -4.76 14.01
CA PRO A 203 -5.08 -4.09 14.83
C PRO A 203 -3.89 -3.59 14.00
N ALA A 204 -3.39 -4.41 13.08
CA ALA A 204 -2.27 -4.04 12.22
C ALA A 204 -2.58 -2.86 11.30
N PHE A 205 -3.82 -2.73 10.81
CA PHE A 205 -4.24 -1.57 10.02
C PHE A 205 -4.19 -0.30 10.86
N ILE A 206 -4.72 -0.35 12.08
CA ILE A 206 -4.77 0.79 13.00
C ILE A 206 -3.35 1.24 13.38
N GLU A 207 -2.47 0.29 13.71
CA GLU A 207 -1.06 0.59 14.02
C GLU A 207 -0.31 1.17 12.84
N ALA A 208 -0.64 0.76 11.62
CA ALA A 208 0.00 1.23 10.40
C ALA A 208 -0.36 2.67 10.01
N LEU A 209 -1.43 3.25 10.57
CA LEU A 209 -1.84 4.62 10.29
C LEU A 209 -0.87 5.62 10.92
N THR A 210 -0.38 6.56 10.12
CA THR A 210 0.32 7.74 10.64
C THR A 210 -0.66 8.73 11.27
N PRO A 211 -0.20 9.66 12.14
CA PRO A 211 -1.07 10.72 12.65
C PRO A 211 -1.75 11.53 11.55
N SER A 212 -1.06 11.82 10.45
CA SER A 212 -1.62 12.54 9.30
C SER A 212 -2.68 11.74 8.56
N GLU A 213 -2.55 10.42 8.50
CA GLU A 213 -3.54 9.54 7.86
C GLU A 213 -4.80 9.35 8.70
N LYS A 214 -4.69 9.38 10.03
CA LYS A 214 -5.83 9.23 10.93
C LYS A 214 -6.93 10.28 10.72
N VAL A 215 -6.57 11.47 10.26
CA VAL A 215 -7.51 12.59 10.02
C VAL A 215 -8.11 12.60 8.62
N MET A 216 -7.70 11.69 7.74
CA MET A 216 -8.20 11.62 6.35
C MET A 216 -9.63 11.09 6.24
N ARG A 217 -10.07 10.32 7.23
CA ARG A 217 -11.41 9.76 7.29
C ARG A 217 -12.22 10.46 8.37
N ARG A 218 -13.45 10.87 8.02
CA ARG A 218 -14.42 11.54 8.91
C ARG A 218 -15.52 10.59 9.37
#